data_9cc3b7180af28c15f59890ea03438959
#
_entry.id   9cc3b7180af28c15f59890ea03438959
#
_cell.length_a   1.000
_cell.length_b   1.000
_cell.length_c   1.000
_cell.angle_alpha   90.00
_cell.angle_beta   90.00
_cell.angle_gamma   90.00
#
_symmetry.space_group_name_H-M   'P 1'
#
loop_
_entity.id
_entity.type
_entity.pdbx_description
1 polymer ?
#
loop_
_entity_poly.entity_id
_entity_poly.type
_entity_poly.pdbx_seq_one_letter_code
_entity_poly.pdbx_strand_id
1 'polypeptide(L)'
;MSGPGRALTAVLVLSAVLAGCTPAPEPGPAQRWEPRPGADWQWQLSGRLDPTVDVPVYDIDGFEHDASAVADLHRRGRKVICYVSTGAWEDFRPDAAMFPASVRGRGNGWPGERWLDIRRTDVLEPLMEARIEMCARKGFDAVEPDNMDGYRNRTGFPLTAVDQLRYNRLVARIAHRHGLAVGLKNDLDQIPQLEPDFDFAVNEQCAQYDECAALTPFVEADKAVFHVEYEVPVARFCPQSKKLGLSSLRKKYELGVWRRSCTSDPSGN
;
A
#
# COMPACT_ATOMS: atom_id res chain seq x y z
N MET A 1 -20.09 90.32 41.66
CA MET A 1 -20.98 89.22 42.10
C MET A 1 -20.60 88.00 41.29
N SER A 2 -19.86 87.19 41.93
CA SER A 2 -19.14 86.07 41.32
C SER A 2 -19.99 84.79 41.33
N GLY A 3 -20.16 84.12 40.18
CA GLY A 3 -20.81 82.83 40.06
C GLY A 3 -19.79 81.72 39.89
N PRO A 4 -19.98 80.51 40.47
CA PRO A 4 -18.96 79.47 40.48
C PRO A 4 -18.95 78.65 39.22
N GLY A 5 -17.75 78.42 38.70
CA GLY A 5 -17.49 77.51 37.57
C GLY A 5 -17.64 76.08 37.99
N ARG A 6 -18.34 75.31 37.14
CA ARG A 6 -18.45 73.81 37.23
C ARG A 6 -17.31 73.19 36.44
N ALA A 7 -16.45 72.44 37.13
CA ALA A 7 -15.46 71.61 36.52
C ALA A 7 -16.13 70.32 36.03
N LEU A 8 -16.02 69.99 34.74
CA LEU A 8 -16.38 68.69 34.18
C LEU A 8 -15.16 67.71 34.26
N THR A 9 -15.31 66.69 35.05
CA THR A 9 -14.34 65.62 35.15
C THR A 9 -14.64 64.58 34.03
N ALA A 10 -13.76 64.55 33.05
CA ALA A 10 -13.83 63.51 32.01
C ALA A 10 -13.26 62.19 32.52
N VAL A 11 -14.09 61.15 32.60
CA VAL A 11 -13.68 59.74 32.92
C VAL A 11 -13.28 59.10 31.65
N LEU A 12 -11.99 58.81 31.49
CA LEU A 12 -11.46 57.98 30.40
C LEU A 12 -11.71 56.50 30.76
N VAL A 13 -12.61 55.81 30.03
CA VAL A 13 -12.79 54.36 30.13
C VAL A 13 -11.79 53.72 29.18
N LEU A 14 -10.76 53.05 29.75
CA LEU A 14 -9.77 52.30 29.03
C LEU A 14 -10.32 50.87 28.77
N SER A 15 -10.82 50.59 27.55
CA SER A 15 -11.28 49.27 27.14
C SER A 15 -10.07 48.40 26.79
N ALA A 16 -9.70 47.47 27.65
CA ALA A 16 -8.70 46.43 27.36
C ALA A 16 -9.29 45.39 26.40
N VAL A 17 -8.83 45.40 25.17
CA VAL A 17 -9.13 44.35 24.20
C VAL A 17 -8.26 43.12 24.52
N LEU A 18 -8.84 42.11 25.15
CA LEU A 18 -8.20 40.79 25.30
C LEU A 18 -8.18 40.11 23.93
N ALA A 19 -7.02 40.16 23.26
CA ALA A 19 -6.77 39.33 22.09
C ALA A 19 -6.71 37.85 22.52
N GLY A 20 -7.82 37.14 22.36
CA GLY A 20 -7.88 35.70 22.56
C GLY A 20 -7.04 34.99 21.47
N CYS A 21 -5.93 34.37 21.86
CA CYS A 21 -5.23 33.40 21.00
C CYS A 21 -6.14 32.18 20.83
N THR A 22 -6.88 32.10 19.73
CA THR A 22 -7.48 30.84 19.29
C THR A 22 -6.33 29.92 18.88
N PRO A 23 -6.17 28.73 19.49
CA PRO A 23 -5.20 27.76 19.01
C PRO A 23 -5.53 27.41 17.54
N ALA A 24 -4.49 27.32 16.72
CA ALA A 24 -4.64 26.82 15.35
C ALA A 24 -5.28 25.42 15.39
N PRO A 25 -6.23 25.11 14.48
CA PRO A 25 -6.79 23.78 14.41
C PRO A 25 -5.64 22.78 14.25
N GLU A 26 -5.67 21.73 15.07
CA GLU A 26 -4.73 20.61 14.90
C GLU A 26 -4.85 20.09 13.47
N PRO A 27 -3.73 19.82 12.78
CA PRO A 27 -3.79 19.21 11.46
C PRO A 27 -4.56 17.89 11.59
N GLY A 28 -5.68 17.79 10.88
CA GLY A 28 -6.44 16.54 10.80
C GLY A 28 -5.52 15.38 10.38
N PRO A 29 -5.90 14.13 10.63
CA PRO A 29 -5.09 12.99 10.22
C PRO A 29 -4.72 13.16 8.75
N ALA A 30 -3.41 13.07 8.45
CA ALA A 30 -2.91 13.20 7.08
C ALA A 30 -3.72 12.23 6.19
N GLN A 31 -4.34 12.80 5.15
CA GLN A 31 -5.17 12.01 4.23
C GLN A 31 -4.28 10.95 3.59
N ARG A 32 -4.62 9.66 3.77
CA ARG A 32 -3.92 8.57 3.11
C ARG A 32 -4.00 8.74 1.60
N TRP A 33 -2.99 8.26 0.91
CA TRP A 33 -3.01 8.24 -0.54
C TRP A 33 -4.12 7.30 -1.05
N GLU A 34 -4.86 7.76 -2.05
CA GLU A 34 -5.92 7.01 -2.71
C GLU A 34 -5.52 6.79 -4.19
N PRO A 35 -4.92 5.65 -4.53
CA PRO A 35 -4.56 5.35 -5.92
C PRO A 35 -5.80 5.15 -6.78
N ARG A 36 -5.85 5.85 -7.94
CA ARG A 36 -7.00 5.84 -8.85
C ARG A 36 -6.76 4.88 -10.02
N PRO A 37 -7.85 4.32 -10.61
CA PRO A 37 -7.76 3.46 -11.79
C PRO A 37 -6.99 4.12 -12.93
N GLY A 38 -6.24 3.30 -13.71
CA GLY A 38 -5.52 3.76 -14.89
C GLY A 38 -4.15 4.42 -14.63
N ALA A 39 -3.71 4.55 -13.37
CA ALA A 39 -2.38 5.02 -13.06
C ALA A 39 -1.32 4.05 -13.59
N ASP A 40 -0.34 4.55 -14.37
CA ASP A 40 0.80 3.71 -14.79
C ASP A 40 1.76 3.52 -13.62
N TRP A 41 2.52 2.42 -13.59
CA TRP A 41 3.35 2.07 -12.46
C TRP A 41 4.57 1.24 -12.84
N GLN A 42 5.56 1.23 -11.96
CA GLN A 42 6.72 0.35 -12.04
C GLN A 42 6.75 -0.56 -10.81
N TRP A 43 6.80 -1.87 -11.04
CA TRP A 43 7.03 -2.86 -10.00
C TRP A 43 8.45 -3.38 -10.12
N GLN A 44 9.32 -3.00 -9.19
CA GLN A 44 10.71 -3.40 -9.24
C GLN A 44 11.17 -3.91 -7.87
N LEU A 45 11.21 -5.22 -7.72
CA LEU A 45 11.61 -5.89 -6.48
C LEU A 45 13.02 -6.48 -6.54
N SER A 46 13.70 -6.37 -7.69
CA SER A 46 15.05 -6.90 -7.82
C SER A 46 15.98 -5.97 -8.62
N GLY A 47 17.28 -6.15 -8.38
CA GLY A 47 18.33 -5.39 -9.06
C GLY A 47 18.42 -3.95 -8.56
N ARG A 48 19.30 -3.18 -9.20
CA ARG A 48 19.45 -1.77 -8.85
C ARG A 48 18.20 -0.98 -9.28
N LEU A 49 17.60 -0.25 -8.34
CA LEU A 49 16.46 0.62 -8.60
C LEU A 49 16.78 1.62 -9.72
N ASP A 50 15.91 1.66 -10.73
CA ASP A 50 15.96 2.66 -11.79
C ASP A 50 14.87 3.72 -11.56
N PRO A 51 15.21 4.89 -11.01
CA PRO A 51 14.25 5.97 -10.75
C PRO A 51 13.89 6.77 -12.00
N THR A 52 14.43 6.42 -13.18
CA THR A 52 14.23 7.18 -14.43
C THR A 52 13.02 6.72 -15.23
N VAL A 53 12.40 5.57 -14.88
CA VAL A 53 11.15 5.15 -15.51
C VAL A 53 10.07 6.19 -15.23
N ASP A 54 9.50 6.77 -16.31
CA ASP A 54 8.56 7.88 -16.20
C ASP A 54 7.13 7.41 -15.92
N VAL A 55 6.85 7.13 -14.65
CA VAL A 55 5.55 6.65 -14.16
C VAL A 55 5.21 7.33 -12.83
N PRO A 56 3.92 7.54 -12.51
CA PRO A 56 3.51 8.18 -11.27
C PRO A 56 3.69 7.31 -10.02
N VAL A 57 3.78 5.98 -10.16
CA VAL A 57 3.79 5.05 -9.03
C VAL A 57 4.95 4.06 -9.16
N TYR A 58 5.67 3.88 -8.07
CA TYR A 58 6.68 2.82 -7.91
C TYR A 58 6.27 1.88 -6.79
N ASP A 59 6.46 0.59 -7.00
CA ASP A 59 6.37 -0.44 -5.98
C ASP A 59 7.74 -1.11 -5.87
N ILE A 60 8.34 -1.01 -4.68
CA ILE A 60 9.72 -1.42 -4.42
C ILE A 60 9.83 -2.14 -3.08
N ASP A 61 10.83 -3.00 -2.95
CA ASP A 61 11.06 -3.78 -1.73
C ASP A 61 11.38 -2.87 -0.53
N GLY A 62 10.60 -3.02 0.54
CA GLY A 62 10.71 -2.20 1.75
C GLY A 62 11.99 -2.43 2.54
N PHE A 63 12.59 -3.62 2.49
CA PHE A 63 13.84 -3.91 3.19
C PHE A 63 15.06 -3.44 2.41
N GLU A 64 15.07 -3.64 1.08
CA GLU A 64 16.21 -3.35 0.21
C GLU A 64 16.45 -1.86 -0.02
N HIS A 65 15.44 -1.01 0.21
CA HIS A 65 15.52 0.42 -0.03
C HIS A 65 15.40 1.23 1.26
N ASP A 66 16.23 2.27 1.37
CA ASP A 66 16.21 3.19 2.50
C ASP A 66 15.31 4.43 2.26
N ALA A 67 15.17 5.27 3.29
CA ALA A 67 14.38 6.50 3.21
C ALA A 67 14.90 7.47 2.13
N SER A 68 16.19 7.41 1.78
CA SER A 68 16.76 8.30 0.75
C SER A 68 16.28 7.92 -0.65
N ALA A 69 16.12 6.63 -0.93
CA ALA A 69 15.58 6.14 -2.20
C ALA A 69 14.11 6.57 -2.36
N VAL A 70 13.30 6.44 -1.30
CA VAL A 70 11.89 6.89 -1.29
C VAL A 70 11.81 8.40 -1.50
N ALA A 71 12.62 9.18 -0.77
CA ALA A 71 12.66 10.63 -0.93
C ALA A 71 13.12 11.07 -2.33
N ASP A 72 14.00 10.31 -3.00
CA ASP A 72 14.37 10.59 -4.38
C ASP A 72 13.21 10.41 -5.35
N LEU A 73 12.44 9.34 -5.21
CA LEU A 73 11.23 9.11 -5.99
C LEU A 73 10.18 10.21 -5.72
N HIS A 74 10.00 10.62 -4.47
CA HIS A 74 9.10 11.74 -4.12
C HIS A 74 9.53 13.06 -4.76
N ARG A 75 10.84 13.39 -4.76
CA ARG A 75 11.33 14.59 -5.46
C ARG A 75 11.04 14.60 -6.95
N ARG A 76 10.87 13.42 -7.55
CA ARG A 76 10.47 13.22 -8.95
C ARG A 76 8.93 13.22 -9.13
N GLY A 77 8.15 13.49 -8.06
CA GLY A 77 6.69 13.50 -8.09
C GLY A 77 6.05 12.11 -8.11
N ARG A 78 6.78 11.06 -7.66
CA ARG A 78 6.28 9.68 -7.66
C ARG A 78 5.65 9.33 -6.31
N LYS A 79 4.62 8.50 -6.32
CA LYS A 79 4.13 7.77 -5.14
C LYS A 79 4.86 6.45 -5.01
N VAL A 80 5.10 6.00 -3.78
CA VAL A 80 5.93 4.82 -3.53
C VAL A 80 5.21 3.82 -2.64
N ILE A 81 5.02 2.60 -3.16
CA ILE A 81 4.45 1.45 -2.46
C ILE A 81 5.60 0.64 -1.88
N CYS A 82 5.44 0.19 -0.64
CA CYS A 82 6.38 -0.66 0.09
C CYS A 82 5.96 -2.11 -0.03
N TYR A 83 6.66 -2.90 -0.83
CA TYR A 83 6.50 -4.36 -0.83
C TYR A 83 7.07 -4.97 0.45
N VAL A 84 6.27 -5.77 1.14
CA VAL A 84 6.70 -6.64 2.25
C VAL A 84 5.85 -7.90 2.27
N SER A 85 6.47 -9.08 2.46
CA SER A 85 5.70 -10.29 2.68
C SER A 85 5.04 -10.27 4.05
N THR A 86 3.74 -10.59 4.12
CA THR A 86 2.98 -10.69 5.38
C THR A 86 2.44 -12.09 5.64
N GLY A 87 2.30 -12.91 4.58
CA GLY A 87 1.83 -14.30 4.70
C GLY A 87 2.93 -15.33 4.55
N ALA A 88 4.18 -14.93 4.27
CA ALA A 88 5.32 -15.82 4.23
C ALA A 88 6.50 -15.30 5.08
N TRP A 89 7.23 -16.26 5.64
CA TRP A 89 8.52 -16.05 6.26
C TRP A 89 9.60 -16.18 5.19
N GLU A 90 10.61 -15.29 5.23
CA GLU A 90 11.72 -15.22 4.29
C GLU A 90 13.03 -15.32 5.09
N ASP A 91 13.87 -16.33 4.82
CA ASP A 91 15.08 -16.62 5.62
C ASP A 91 16.18 -15.56 5.46
N PHE A 92 16.12 -14.78 4.39
CA PHE A 92 17.06 -13.74 4.04
C PHE A 92 16.69 -12.34 4.61
N ARG A 93 15.55 -12.19 5.26
CA ARG A 93 15.15 -10.90 5.86
C ARG A 93 15.84 -10.66 7.19
N PRO A 94 16.16 -9.39 7.50
CA PRO A 94 16.82 -9.05 8.77
C PRO A 94 16.07 -9.51 10.02
N ASP A 95 14.74 -9.59 9.93
CA ASP A 95 13.84 -9.99 11.01
C ASP A 95 13.53 -11.50 11.05
N ALA A 96 14.12 -12.29 10.17
CA ALA A 96 13.81 -13.72 10.03
C ALA A 96 13.91 -14.50 11.35
N ALA A 97 14.88 -14.15 12.20
CA ALA A 97 15.10 -14.79 13.50
C ALA A 97 13.97 -14.51 14.52
N MET A 98 13.18 -13.46 14.31
CA MET A 98 12.08 -13.08 15.21
C MET A 98 10.85 -14.00 15.07
N PHE A 99 10.73 -14.72 13.97
CA PHE A 99 9.62 -15.63 13.74
C PHE A 99 9.91 -16.98 14.41
N PRO A 100 9.08 -17.47 15.35
CA PRO A 100 9.24 -18.81 15.92
C PRO A 100 9.07 -19.91 14.87
N ALA A 101 9.78 -21.04 15.05
CA ALA A 101 9.63 -22.19 14.14
C ALA A 101 8.19 -22.71 14.06
N SER A 102 7.40 -22.56 15.14
CA SER A 102 6.01 -23.01 15.22
C SER A 102 5.04 -22.31 14.27
N VAL A 103 5.39 -21.13 13.74
CA VAL A 103 4.57 -20.41 12.76
C VAL A 103 5.06 -20.57 11.32
N ARG A 104 6.18 -21.26 11.10
CA ARG A 104 6.78 -21.46 9.77
C ARG A 104 6.27 -22.79 9.17
N GLY A 105 5.53 -22.71 8.10
CA GLY A 105 4.92 -23.84 7.42
C GLY A 105 5.79 -24.46 6.33
N ARG A 106 5.13 -24.91 5.27
CA ARG A 106 5.78 -25.42 4.06
C ARG A 106 6.32 -24.29 3.19
N GLY A 107 7.26 -24.60 2.30
CA GLY A 107 7.70 -23.67 1.26
C GLY A 107 6.55 -23.22 0.38
N ASN A 108 6.57 -21.96 -0.06
CA ASN A 108 5.57 -21.38 -0.97
C ASN A 108 5.94 -21.48 -2.45
N GLY A 109 7.08 -22.07 -2.77
CA GLY A 109 7.60 -22.23 -4.14
C GLY A 109 8.83 -21.37 -4.41
N TRP A 110 9.08 -20.34 -3.61
CA TRP A 110 10.28 -19.51 -3.71
C TRP A 110 11.39 -19.99 -2.77
N PRO A 111 12.65 -20.01 -3.21
CA PRO A 111 13.77 -20.40 -2.37
C PRO A 111 13.88 -19.49 -1.13
N GLY A 112 14.04 -20.10 0.05
CA GLY A 112 14.16 -19.36 1.31
C GLY A 112 12.83 -18.93 1.93
N GLU A 113 11.69 -19.19 1.28
CA GLU A 113 10.38 -18.74 1.76
C GLU A 113 9.49 -19.89 2.26
N ARG A 114 8.70 -19.59 3.27
CA ARG A 114 7.74 -20.54 3.88
C ARG A 114 6.47 -19.81 4.29
N TRP A 115 5.32 -20.43 4.01
CA TRP A 115 4.03 -19.93 4.49
C TRP A 115 3.99 -19.74 6.00
N LEU A 116 3.27 -18.74 6.46
CA LEU A 116 3.02 -18.47 7.89
C LEU A 116 1.70 -19.07 8.36
N ASP A 117 1.65 -19.48 9.64
CA ASP A 117 0.39 -19.79 10.33
C ASP A 117 -0.33 -18.50 10.73
N ILE A 118 -1.09 -17.95 9.81
CA ILE A 118 -1.80 -16.67 9.99
C ILE A 118 -2.89 -16.70 11.08
N ARG A 119 -3.20 -17.88 11.63
CA ARG A 119 -4.09 -17.99 12.79
C ARG A 119 -3.43 -17.48 14.08
N ARG A 120 -2.09 -17.48 14.12
CA ARG A 120 -1.27 -17.05 15.23
C ARG A 120 -1.05 -15.53 15.22
N THR A 121 -2.16 -14.79 15.24
CA THR A 121 -2.12 -13.32 15.27
C THR A 121 -1.44 -12.80 16.56
N ASP A 122 -1.49 -13.55 17.64
CA ASP A 122 -0.74 -13.27 18.88
C ASP A 122 0.79 -13.15 18.65
N VAL A 123 1.32 -13.90 17.70
CA VAL A 123 2.75 -13.89 17.32
C VAL A 123 3.01 -12.95 16.15
N LEU A 124 2.12 -12.95 15.14
CA LEU A 124 2.38 -12.27 13.87
C LEU A 124 2.05 -10.78 13.92
N GLU A 125 1.06 -10.34 14.71
CA GLU A 125 0.68 -8.92 14.74
C GLU A 125 1.87 -8.00 15.10
N PRO A 126 2.65 -8.23 16.18
CA PRO A 126 3.78 -7.37 16.49
C PRO A 126 4.89 -7.39 15.41
N LEU A 127 5.04 -8.51 14.69
CA LEU A 127 6.02 -8.61 13.61
C LEU A 127 5.57 -7.83 12.36
N MET A 128 4.28 -7.92 12.02
CA MET A 128 3.71 -7.14 10.90
C MET A 128 3.64 -5.65 11.24
N GLU A 129 3.34 -5.32 12.51
CA GLU A 129 3.41 -3.93 12.99
C GLU A 129 4.81 -3.35 12.74
N ALA A 130 5.87 -4.07 13.12
CA ALA A 130 7.25 -3.64 12.94
C ALA A 130 7.65 -3.48 11.44
N ARG A 131 7.21 -4.41 10.57
CA ARG A 131 7.43 -4.33 9.12
C ARG A 131 6.73 -3.11 8.51
N ILE A 132 5.47 -2.89 8.84
CA ILE A 132 4.67 -1.79 8.29
C ILE A 132 5.12 -0.45 8.86
N GLU A 133 5.46 -0.39 10.15
CA GLU A 133 6.07 0.80 10.76
C GLU A 133 7.40 1.16 10.08
N MET A 134 8.22 0.18 9.71
CA MET A 134 9.44 0.42 8.93
C MET A 134 9.15 1.13 7.61
N CYS A 135 8.12 0.68 6.87
CA CYS A 135 7.67 1.36 5.64
C CYS A 135 7.27 2.81 5.92
N ALA A 136 6.47 3.04 6.95
CA ALA A 136 6.04 4.39 7.34
C ALA A 136 7.23 5.28 7.70
N ARG A 137 8.18 4.78 8.51
CA ARG A 137 9.40 5.54 8.90
C ARG A 137 10.31 5.85 7.71
N LYS A 138 10.33 5.01 6.68
CA LYS A 138 11.07 5.27 5.44
C LYS A 138 10.34 6.25 4.51
N GLY A 139 9.10 6.61 4.82
CA GLY A 139 8.31 7.61 4.10
C GLY A 139 7.51 7.07 2.92
N PHE A 140 7.29 5.77 2.83
CA PHE A 140 6.41 5.19 1.80
C PHE A 140 4.98 5.75 1.93
N ASP A 141 4.23 5.77 0.81
CA ASP A 141 2.84 6.23 0.76
C ASP A 141 1.84 5.08 1.01
N ALA A 142 2.26 3.85 0.72
CA ALA A 142 1.41 2.66 0.79
C ALA A 142 2.22 1.40 1.09
N VAL A 143 1.50 0.30 1.38
CA VAL A 143 2.05 -1.05 1.53
C VAL A 143 1.39 -2.00 0.53
N GLU A 144 2.20 -2.82 -0.14
CA GLU A 144 1.80 -4.08 -0.77
C GLU A 144 2.17 -5.22 0.18
N PRO A 145 1.21 -5.76 0.96
CA PRO A 145 1.43 -6.95 1.78
C PRO A 145 1.30 -8.20 0.93
N ASP A 146 2.37 -8.96 0.74
CA ASP A 146 2.33 -10.16 -0.11
C ASP A 146 1.93 -11.43 0.64
N ASN A 147 1.54 -12.46 -0.13
CA ASN A 147 1.12 -13.80 0.34
C ASN A 147 -0.18 -13.79 1.17
N MET A 148 -1.20 -13.05 0.71
CA MET A 148 -2.46 -12.84 1.41
C MET A 148 -3.56 -13.87 1.09
N ASP A 149 -3.23 -15.00 0.47
CA ASP A 149 -4.16 -16.05 0.02
C ASP A 149 -3.75 -17.46 0.49
N GLY A 150 -2.99 -17.55 1.58
CA GLY A 150 -2.43 -18.80 2.09
C GLY A 150 -3.46 -19.92 2.28
N TYR A 151 -4.73 -19.60 2.62
CA TYR A 151 -5.79 -20.60 2.82
C TYR A 151 -6.09 -21.45 1.57
N ARG A 152 -5.76 -20.96 0.37
CA ARG A 152 -5.88 -21.69 -0.89
C ARG A 152 -4.65 -22.55 -1.19
N ASN A 153 -3.62 -22.43 -0.39
CA ASN A 153 -2.31 -22.98 -0.64
C ASN A 153 -1.95 -24.13 0.32
N ARG A 154 -0.98 -24.95 -0.05
CA ARG A 154 -0.51 -26.08 0.77
C ARG A 154 0.47 -25.62 1.84
N THR A 155 0.02 -24.74 2.74
CA THR A 155 0.84 -24.07 3.75
C THR A 155 1.45 -25.00 4.81
N GLY A 156 0.86 -26.17 5.02
CA GLY A 156 1.19 -27.06 6.14
C GLY A 156 0.33 -26.82 7.37
N PHE A 157 -0.54 -25.82 7.33
CA PHE A 157 -1.51 -25.48 8.37
C PHE A 157 -2.94 -25.61 7.83
N PRO A 158 -3.93 -25.98 8.64
CA PRO A 158 -5.33 -26.06 8.25
C PRO A 158 -5.96 -24.65 8.27
N LEU A 159 -5.46 -23.77 7.41
CA LEU A 159 -6.00 -22.41 7.25
C LEU A 159 -7.38 -22.46 6.60
N THR A 160 -8.28 -21.62 7.08
CA THR A 160 -9.63 -21.45 6.52
C THR A 160 -9.77 -20.07 5.87
N ALA A 161 -10.79 -19.91 5.00
CA ALA A 161 -11.14 -18.62 4.42
C ALA A 161 -11.44 -17.56 5.52
N VAL A 162 -12.03 -17.99 6.65
CA VAL A 162 -12.31 -17.11 7.78
C VAL A 162 -11.02 -16.64 8.46
N ASP A 163 -10.03 -17.51 8.59
CA ASP A 163 -8.72 -17.14 9.13
C ASP A 163 -8.04 -16.11 8.24
N GLN A 164 -8.10 -16.31 6.91
CA GLN A 164 -7.53 -15.37 5.94
C GLN A 164 -8.20 -14.01 5.99
N LEU A 165 -9.53 -13.94 5.96
CA LEU A 165 -10.29 -12.69 6.09
C LEU A 165 -9.89 -11.92 7.35
N ARG A 166 -9.81 -12.62 8.48
CA ARG A 166 -9.42 -12.00 9.77
C ARG A 166 -8.01 -11.44 9.70
N TYR A 167 -7.07 -12.20 9.13
CA TYR A 167 -5.67 -11.80 9.03
C TYR A 167 -5.48 -10.64 8.05
N ASN A 168 -6.09 -10.70 6.86
CA ASN A 168 -6.00 -9.64 5.86
C ASN A 168 -6.54 -8.31 6.41
N ARG A 169 -7.66 -8.34 7.13
CA ARG A 169 -8.20 -7.17 7.85
C ARG A 169 -7.27 -6.67 8.96
N LEU A 170 -6.57 -7.56 9.66
CA LEU A 170 -5.58 -7.16 10.65
C LEU A 170 -4.45 -6.37 9.99
N VAL A 171 -3.88 -6.87 8.90
CA VAL A 171 -2.81 -6.22 8.15
C VAL A 171 -3.26 -4.85 7.63
N ALA A 172 -4.47 -4.76 7.05
CA ALA A 172 -5.03 -3.50 6.59
C ALA A 172 -5.16 -2.47 7.72
N ARG A 173 -5.67 -2.87 8.89
CA ARG A 173 -5.76 -1.96 10.05
C ARG A 173 -4.39 -1.51 10.54
N ILE A 174 -3.37 -2.37 10.49
CA ILE A 174 -2.00 -1.97 10.85
C ILE A 174 -1.52 -0.87 9.90
N ALA A 175 -1.62 -1.06 8.59
CA ALA A 175 -1.21 -0.06 7.60
C ALA A 175 -1.93 1.28 7.82
N HIS A 176 -3.23 1.24 8.03
CA HIS A 176 -4.04 2.44 8.27
C HIS A 176 -3.66 3.17 9.56
N ARG A 177 -3.30 2.46 10.65
CA ARG A 177 -2.80 3.10 11.89
C ARG A 177 -1.52 3.89 11.65
N HIS A 178 -0.68 3.43 10.71
CA HIS A 178 0.56 4.11 10.32
C HIS A 178 0.36 5.17 9.22
N GLY A 179 -0.87 5.45 8.81
CA GLY A 179 -1.19 6.44 7.77
C GLY A 179 -0.87 6.00 6.35
N LEU A 180 -0.55 4.71 6.14
CA LEU A 180 -0.26 4.13 4.83
C LEU A 180 -1.54 3.64 4.16
N ALA A 181 -1.65 3.84 2.85
CA ALA A 181 -2.60 3.08 2.04
C ALA A 181 -2.18 1.60 1.97
N VAL A 182 -3.12 0.70 1.69
CA VAL A 182 -2.84 -0.73 1.64
C VAL A 182 -3.48 -1.41 0.45
N GLY A 183 -2.70 -2.22 -0.26
CA GLY A 183 -3.15 -3.05 -1.38
C GLY A 183 -3.57 -4.44 -0.94
N LEU A 184 -4.65 -4.97 -1.52
CA LEU A 184 -4.97 -6.39 -1.43
C LEU A 184 -4.17 -7.14 -2.50
N LYS A 185 -3.26 -8.03 -2.06
CA LYS A 185 -2.53 -8.89 -2.99
C LYS A 185 -3.31 -10.15 -3.31
N ASN A 186 -3.65 -10.34 -4.60
CA ASN A 186 -4.40 -11.50 -5.07
C ASN A 186 -5.71 -11.75 -4.27
N ASP A 187 -5.91 -12.94 -3.69
CA ASP A 187 -7.06 -13.32 -2.86
C ASP A 187 -8.44 -12.97 -3.49
N LEU A 188 -8.60 -13.30 -4.77
CA LEU A 188 -9.73 -12.86 -5.59
C LEU A 188 -11.09 -13.31 -5.05
N ASP A 189 -11.16 -14.51 -4.44
CA ASP A 189 -12.41 -15.05 -3.90
C ASP A 189 -12.96 -14.21 -2.73
N GLN A 190 -12.11 -13.48 -2.02
CA GLN A 190 -12.48 -12.69 -0.85
C GLN A 190 -12.61 -11.19 -1.14
N ILE A 191 -12.38 -10.76 -2.39
CA ILE A 191 -12.53 -9.35 -2.80
C ILE A 191 -13.87 -8.75 -2.35
N PRO A 192 -15.05 -9.42 -2.52
CA PRO A 192 -16.31 -8.82 -2.11
C PRO A 192 -16.40 -8.48 -0.62
N GLN A 193 -15.63 -9.18 0.24
CA GLN A 193 -15.60 -8.94 1.68
C GLN A 193 -14.45 -8.01 2.10
N LEU A 194 -13.37 -7.91 1.31
CA LEU A 194 -12.15 -7.20 1.65
C LEU A 194 -12.00 -5.84 0.96
N GLU A 195 -12.65 -5.63 -0.18
CA GLU A 195 -12.56 -4.36 -0.92
C GLU A 195 -12.78 -3.12 -0.02
N PRO A 196 -13.75 -3.09 0.91
CA PRO A 196 -13.94 -1.91 1.77
C PRO A 196 -12.78 -1.64 2.76
N ASP A 197 -11.98 -2.67 3.07
CA ASP A 197 -10.87 -2.58 4.02
C ASP A 197 -9.55 -2.20 3.33
N PHE A 198 -9.48 -2.19 1.97
CA PHE A 198 -8.27 -1.95 1.19
C PHE A 198 -8.40 -0.74 0.28
N ASP A 199 -7.31 -0.01 0.05
CA ASP A 199 -7.30 1.23 -0.74
C ASP A 199 -7.01 0.98 -2.23
N PHE A 200 -6.45 -0.17 -2.58
CA PHE A 200 -6.18 -0.62 -3.95
C PHE A 200 -6.01 -2.16 -3.99
N ALA A 201 -5.79 -2.71 -5.17
CA ALA A 201 -5.42 -4.11 -5.33
C ALA A 201 -4.11 -4.27 -6.12
N VAL A 202 -3.34 -5.31 -5.81
CA VAL A 202 -2.24 -5.81 -6.65
C VAL A 202 -2.54 -7.24 -7.03
N ASN A 203 -2.53 -7.53 -8.33
CA ASN A 203 -2.86 -8.86 -8.82
C ASN A 203 -1.85 -9.36 -9.83
N GLU A 204 -1.58 -10.65 -9.76
CA GLU A 204 -0.75 -11.37 -10.70
C GLU A 204 -1.59 -12.37 -11.49
N GLN A 205 -1.36 -12.39 -12.81
CA GLN A 205 -1.79 -13.45 -13.73
C GLN A 205 -3.31 -13.63 -13.91
N CYS A 206 -4.14 -12.63 -13.59
CA CYS A 206 -5.59 -12.77 -13.77
C CYS A 206 -6.01 -13.03 -15.21
N ALA A 207 -5.26 -12.54 -16.20
CA ALA A 207 -5.57 -12.84 -17.60
C ALA A 207 -5.08 -14.22 -18.04
N GLN A 208 -4.02 -14.74 -17.42
CA GLN A 208 -3.58 -16.10 -17.64
C GLN A 208 -4.63 -17.12 -17.18
N TYR A 209 -5.32 -16.83 -16.08
CA TYR A 209 -6.33 -17.72 -15.47
C TYR A 209 -7.78 -17.34 -15.79
N ASP A 210 -7.98 -16.30 -16.64
CA ASP A 210 -9.31 -15.80 -17.06
C ASP A 210 -10.20 -15.36 -15.88
N GLU A 211 -9.61 -14.69 -14.90
CA GLU A 211 -10.29 -14.28 -13.66
C GLU A 211 -10.25 -12.76 -13.38
N CYS A 212 -9.77 -11.93 -14.35
CA CYS A 212 -9.64 -10.48 -14.15
C CYS A 212 -10.95 -9.76 -13.79
N ALA A 213 -12.10 -10.34 -14.16
CA ALA A 213 -13.40 -9.77 -13.81
C ALA A 213 -13.66 -9.73 -12.28
N ALA A 214 -13.01 -10.60 -11.50
CA ALA A 214 -13.12 -10.58 -10.05
C ALA A 214 -12.55 -9.31 -9.40
N LEU A 215 -11.71 -8.55 -10.12
CA LEU A 215 -11.08 -7.32 -9.64
C LEU A 215 -11.95 -6.07 -9.83
N THR A 216 -13.06 -6.17 -10.56
CA THR A 216 -13.93 -5.01 -10.87
C THR A 216 -14.49 -4.28 -9.65
N PRO A 217 -14.75 -4.92 -8.48
CA PRO A 217 -15.21 -4.18 -7.31
C PRO A 217 -14.28 -3.04 -6.88
N PHE A 218 -12.95 -3.20 -7.01
CA PHE A 218 -12.02 -2.12 -6.74
C PHE A 218 -12.17 -0.96 -7.74
N VAL A 219 -12.28 -1.26 -9.02
CA VAL A 219 -12.43 -0.23 -10.06
C VAL A 219 -13.77 0.49 -9.94
N GLU A 220 -14.86 -0.22 -9.61
CA GLU A 220 -16.17 0.34 -9.36
C GLU A 220 -16.20 1.26 -8.13
N ALA A 221 -15.32 0.99 -7.14
CA ALA A 221 -15.10 1.83 -5.98
C ALA A 221 -14.07 2.97 -6.23
N ASP A 222 -13.69 3.22 -7.50
CA ASP A 222 -12.67 4.21 -7.90
C ASP A 222 -11.28 3.98 -7.28
N LYS A 223 -10.93 2.70 -7.03
CA LYS A 223 -9.65 2.25 -6.51
C LYS A 223 -8.81 1.59 -7.60
N ALA A 224 -7.50 1.87 -7.61
CA ALA A 224 -6.59 1.27 -8.58
C ALA A 224 -6.50 -0.25 -8.44
N VAL A 225 -6.33 -0.92 -9.56
CA VAL A 225 -5.88 -2.30 -9.63
C VAL A 225 -4.56 -2.35 -10.40
N PHE A 226 -3.47 -2.58 -9.72
CA PHE A 226 -2.14 -2.79 -10.27
C PHE A 226 -2.01 -4.27 -10.65
N HIS A 227 -2.01 -4.55 -11.96
CA HIS A 227 -2.06 -5.92 -12.48
C HIS A 227 -0.79 -6.26 -13.28
N VAL A 228 -0.31 -7.48 -13.10
CA VAL A 228 0.90 -7.98 -13.78
C VAL A 228 0.65 -9.33 -14.44
N GLU A 229 1.14 -9.46 -15.67
CA GLU A 229 1.27 -10.72 -16.40
C GLU A 229 2.74 -11.05 -16.67
N TYR A 230 3.06 -12.33 -16.73
CA TYR A 230 4.41 -12.82 -17.02
C TYR A 230 4.49 -13.49 -18.38
N GLU A 231 3.67 -14.49 -18.65
CA GLU A 231 3.70 -15.32 -19.84
C GLU A 231 2.78 -14.81 -20.96
N VAL A 232 1.64 -14.19 -20.58
CA VAL A 232 0.64 -13.74 -21.54
C VAL A 232 1.16 -12.51 -22.32
N PRO A 233 1.15 -12.52 -23.67
CA PRO A 233 1.57 -11.37 -24.44
C PRO A 233 0.67 -10.15 -24.24
N VAL A 234 1.25 -8.93 -24.23
CA VAL A 234 0.52 -7.65 -24.06
C VAL A 234 -0.65 -7.50 -25.04
N ALA A 235 -0.48 -7.91 -26.30
CA ALA A 235 -1.53 -7.85 -27.30
C ALA A 235 -2.77 -8.69 -26.96
N ARG A 236 -2.62 -9.71 -26.12
CA ARG A 236 -3.71 -10.60 -25.70
C ARG A 236 -4.48 -10.06 -24.50
N PHE A 237 -3.80 -9.54 -23.45
CA PHE A 237 -4.48 -9.12 -22.22
C PHE A 237 -4.78 -7.62 -22.15
N CYS A 238 -3.97 -6.74 -22.77
CA CYS A 238 -4.18 -5.31 -22.68
C CYS A 238 -5.55 -4.80 -23.14
N PRO A 239 -6.17 -5.34 -24.22
CA PRO A 239 -7.52 -4.91 -24.59
C PRO A 239 -8.55 -5.15 -23.49
N GLN A 240 -8.52 -6.32 -22.85
CA GLN A 240 -9.40 -6.64 -21.71
C GLN A 240 -9.07 -5.78 -20.49
N SER A 241 -7.79 -5.64 -20.14
CA SER A 241 -7.33 -4.82 -19.01
C SER A 241 -7.79 -3.38 -19.13
N LYS A 242 -7.65 -2.78 -20.32
CA LYS A 242 -8.14 -1.41 -20.60
C LYS A 242 -9.66 -1.30 -20.42
N LYS A 243 -10.41 -2.29 -20.91
CA LYS A 243 -11.88 -2.33 -20.76
C LYS A 243 -12.30 -2.42 -19.28
N LEU A 244 -11.54 -3.14 -18.47
CA LEU A 244 -11.78 -3.33 -17.04
C LEU A 244 -11.19 -2.20 -16.17
N GLY A 245 -10.45 -1.23 -16.75
CA GLY A 245 -9.84 -0.14 -16.00
C GLY A 245 -8.59 -0.53 -15.19
N LEU A 246 -7.95 -1.67 -15.52
CA LEU A 246 -6.77 -2.16 -14.79
C LEU A 246 -5.49 -1.44 -15.24
N SER A 247 -4.61 -1.15 -14.28
CA SER A 247 -3.25 -0.63 -14.49
C SER A 247 -2.28 -1.80 -14.75
N SER A 248 -2.23 -2.27 -16.01
CA SER A 248 -1.62 -3.56 -16.33
C SER A 248 -0.23 -3.46 -16.94
N LEU A 249 0.66 -4.32 -16.45
CA LEU A 249 2.02 -4.50 -16.94
C LEU A 249 2.28 -5.94 -17.40
N ARG A 250 3.19 -6.12 -18.33
CA ARG A 250 3.93 -7.35 -18.49
C ARG A 250 5.29 -7.21 -17.84
N LYS A 251 5.64 -8.14 -16.98
CA LYS A 251 6.94 -8.24 -16.29
C LYS A 251 7.61 -9.57 -16.62
N LYS A 252 8.84 -9.73 -16.16
CA LYS A 252 9.50 -11.02 -16.02
C LYS A 252 9.46 -11.42 -14.56
N TYR A 253 9.54 -12.72 -14.27
CA TYR A 253 9.44 -13.26 -12.88
C TYR A 253 10.48 -12.69 -11.92
N GLU A 254 11.65 -12.27 -12.41
CA GLU A 254 12.68 -11.65 -11.57
C GLU A 254 12.33 -10.23 -11.10
N LEU A 255 11.24 -9.63 -11.60
CA LEU A 255 10.75 -8.30 -11.23
C LEU A 255 11.82 -7.20 -11.23
N GLY A 256 12.74 -7.24 -12.21
CA GLY A 256 13.72 -6.17 -12.45
C GLY A 256 13.10 -4.95 -13.12
N VAL A 257 13.95 -4.06 -13.67
CA VAL A 257 13.50 -2.80 -14.30
C VAL A 257 12.63 -3.00 -15.54
N TRP A 258 12.83 -4.10 -16.30
CA TRP A 258 12.10 -4.33 -17.53
C TRP A 258 10.60 -4.41 -17.32
N ARG A 259 9.83 -3.68 -18.14
CA ARG A 259 8.36 -3.66 -18.14
C ARG A 259 7.81 -3.41 -19.53
N ARG A 260 6.58 -3.85 -19.78
CA ARG A 260 5.73 -3.37 -20.88
C ARG A 260 4.37 -3.01 -20.34
N SER A 261 3.97 -1.74 -20.48
CA SER A 261 2.68 -1.24 -19.98
C SER A 261 1.59 -1.36 -21.02
N CYS A 262 0.35 -1.58 -20.58
CA CYS A 262 -0.84 -1.45 -21.42
C CYS A 262 -1.22 0.01 -21.69
N THR A 263 -0.69 0.98 -20.94
CA THR A 263 -0.96 2.42 -21.12
C THR A 263 -0.06 3.05 -22.17
N SER A 264 1.19 2.58 -22.31
CA SER A 264 2.06 2.98 -23.39
C SER A 264 1.62 2.32 -24.71
N ASP A 265 1.72 3.07 -25.82
CA ASP A 265 1.33 2.62 -27.16
C ASP A 265 1.92 1.22 -27.47
N PRO A 266 1.09 0.21 -27.86
CA PRO A 266 1.60 -1.11 -28.23
C PRO A 266 2.48 -1.15 -29.47
N SER A 267 2.66 -0.02 -30.17
CA SER A 267 3.52 0.10 -31.36
C SER A 267 4.99 0.47 -31.06
N GLY A 268 5.35 0.68 -29.79
CA GLY A 268 6.74 0.89 -29.39
C GLY A 268 7.53 -0.41 -29.43
N ASN A 269 8.39 -0.58 -30.45
CA ASN A 269 9.39 -1.63 -30.64
C ASN A 269 10.31 -1.81 -29.42
#